data_f2b583e795f440ffcd2fc8be6c1b4512
#
_entry.id   f2b583e795f440ffcd2fc8be6c1b4512
#
_cell.length_a   1.000
_cell.length_b   1.000
_cell.length_c   1.000
_cell.angle_alpha   90.00
_cell.angle_beta   90.00
_cell.angle_gamma   90.00
#
_symmetry.space_group_name_H-M   'P 1'
#
loop_
_entity.id
_entity.type
_entity.pdbx_description
1 polymer ?
#
loop_
_entity_poly.entity_id
_entity_poly.type
_entity_poly.pdbx_seq_one_letter_code
_entity_poly.pdbx_strand_id
1 'polypeptide(L)'
;DGATSAAILAKYFKQINQPFEFLIPDRIKDGYGPTKGGFDFLINKGSKLIISADCGTSSFDAILYAKNKNIQTIVLDHHQGDIKLPEATAIVNPNRIDDESKLSYLCAAGVCFMFLVSLNSKLKKMNWFKLNNINEPDILNYLDLVCLGTICDVVPVIGLNRAIIKQG
;
A
#
# COMPACT_ATOMS: atom_id res chain seq x y z
N ASP A 1 11.54 2.52 1.58
CA ASP A 1 10.38 1.63 1.72
C ASP A 1 9.19 2.14 0.89
N GLY A 2 8.79 3.43 0.97
CA GLY A 2 7.68 3.98 0.20
C GLY A 2 7.84 3.86 -1.32
N ALA A 3 9.04 4.07 -1.86
CA ALA A 3 9.31 3.93 -3.30
C ALA A 3 9.15 2.46 -3.77
N THR A 4 9.64 1.49 -3.00
CA THR A 4 9.46 0.06 -3.30
C THR A 4 8.01 -0.36 -3.18
N SER A 5 7.28 0.15 -2.18
CA SER A 5 5.84 -0.03 -2.02
C SER A 5 5.06 0.46 -3.25
N ALA A 6 5.37 1.68 -3.72
CA ALA A 6 4.75 2.24 -4.92
C ALA A 6 5.07 1.38 -6.17
N ALA A 7 6.32 0.92 -6.31
CA ALA A 7 6.75 0.07 -7.43
C ALA A 7 6.02 -1.29 -7.44
N ILE A 8 5.84 -1.91 -6.27
CA ILE A 8 5.10 -3.18 -6.11
C ILE A 8 3.65 -3.00 -6.59
N LEU A 9 2.96 -1.97 -6.09
CA LEU A 9 1.57 -1.68 -6.47
C LEU A 9 1.45 -1.36 -7.98
N ALA A 10 2.34 -0.51 -8.50
CA ALA A 10 2.34 -0.12 -9.91
C ALA A 10 2.58 -1.33 -10.83
N LYS A 11 3.55 -2.19 -10.49
CA LYS A 11 3.85 -3.43 -11.24
C LYS A 11 2.61 -4.34 -11.28
N TYR A 12 1.91 -4.50 -10.15
CA TYR A 12 0.71 -5.33 -10.07
C TYR A 12 -0.44 -4.76 -10.90
N PHE A 13 -0.79 -3.48 -10.71
CA PHE A 13 -1.89 -2.85 -11.43
C PHE A 13 -1.65 -2.84 -12.95
N LYS A 14 -0.39 -2.65 -13.37
CA LYS A 14 -0.01 -2.77 -14.78
C LYS A 14 -0.25 -4.19 -15.31
N GLN A 15 0.10 -5.24 -14.56
CA GLN A 15 -0.10 -6.63 -14.98
C GLN A 15 -1.58 -7.01 -15.11
N ILE A 16 -2.44 -6.45 -14.28
CA ILE A 16 -3.88 -6.71 -14.36
C ILE A 16 -4.61 -5.71 -15.26
N ASN A 17 -3.89 -4.92 -16.05
CA ASN A 17 -4.43 -3.90 -16.96
C ASN A 17 -5.35 -2.88 -16.25
N GLN A 18 -5.14 -2.62 -14.96
CA GLN A 18 -5.87 -1.60 -14.21
C GLN A 18 -5.17 -0.25 -14.41
N PRO A 19 -5.83 0.76 -15.02
CA PRO A 19 -5.28 2.10 -15.11
C PRO A 19 -4.99 2.69 -13.72
N PHE A 20 -3.85 3.33 -13.58
CA PHE A 20 -3.46 4.01 -12.35
C PHE A 20 -2.57 5.21 -12.64
N GLU A 21 -2.57 6.15 -11.71
CA GLU A 21 -1.62 7.25 -11.59
C GLU A 21 -0.87 7.09 -10.29
N PHE A 22 0.33 7.61 -10.18
CA PHE A 22 1.07 7.63 -8.93
C PHE A 22 1.72 8.99 -8.68
N LEU A 23 1.92 9.30 -7.43
CA LEU A 23 2.60 10.47 -6.96
C LEU A 23 3.60 10.06 -5.87
N ILE A 24 4.85 10.41 -6.06
CA ILE A 24 5.87 10.34 -5.01
C ILE A 24 6.18 11.78 -4.63
N PRO A 25 5.79 12.23 -3.41
CA PRO A 25 6.01 13.61 -2.99
C PRO A 25 7.50 13.94 -2.86
N ASP A 26 7.86 15.18 -3.16
CA ASP A 26 9.18 15.70 -2.83
C ASP A 26 9.24 16.01 -1.33
N ARG A 27 10.05 15.25 -0.59
CA ARG A 27 10.12 15.34 0.88
C ARG A 27 10.50 16.74 1.39
N ILE A 28 11.25 17.50 0.59
CA ILE A 28 11.70 18.86 0.96
C ILE A 28 10.58 19.88 0.72
N LYS A 29 9.84 19.74 -0.40
CA LYS A 29 8.81 20.70 -0.81
C LYS A 29 7.44 20.37 -0.21
N ASP A 30 7.08 19.10 -0.22
CA ASP A 30 5.73 18.63 0.12
C ASP A 30 5.63 18.12 1.57
N GLY A 31 6.77 17.83 2.20
CA GLY A 31 6.82 17.20 3.52
C GLY A 31 6.66 15.69 3.48
N TYR A 32 6.30 15.10 4.64
CA TYR A 32 6.07 13.67 4.79
C TYR A 32 4.57 13.36 4.78
N GLY A 33 4.21 12.29 4.07
CA GLY A 33 2.86 11.76 4.03
C GLY A 33 1.94 12.43 3.00
N PRO A 34 0.68 11.99 2.93
CA PRO A 34 -0.29 12.52 1.99
C PRO A 34 -0.67 13.96 2.32
N THR A 35 -0.75 14.80 1.29
CA THR A 35 -1.16 16.19 1.38
C THR A 35 -2.43 16.45 0.57
N LYS A 36 -3.16 17.52 0.90
CA LYS A 36 -4.34 17.95 0.12
C LYS A 36 -3.97 18.22 -1.34
N GLY A 37 -2.82 18.88 -1.58
CA GLY A 37 -2.34 19.16 -2.93
C GLY A 37 -2.00 17.90 -3.72
N GLY A 38 -1.37 16.90 -3.08
CA GLY A 38 -1.10 15.61 -3.69
C GLY A 38 -2.38 14.85 -4.04
N PHE A 39 -3.38 14.90 -3.16
CA PHE A 39 -4.69 14.30 -3.45
C PHE A 39 -5.42 15.03 -4.58
N ASP A 40 -5.39 16.37 -4.62
CA ASP A 40 -5.97 17.13 -5.72
C ASP A 40 -5.32 16.78 -7.07
N PHE A 41 -4.01 16.61 -7.10
CA PHE A 41 -3.31 16.17 -8.32
C PHE A 41 -3.90 14.84 -8.82
N LEU A 42 -4.04 13.83 -7.96
CA LEU A 42 -4.59 12.52 -8.33
C LEU A 42 -6.08 12.59 -8.70
N ILE A 43 -6.85 13.38 -7.96
CA ILE A 43 -8.28 13.60 -8.23
C ILE A 43 -8.50 14.25 -9.61
N ASN A 44 -7.70 15.25 -9.95
CA ASN A 44 -7.75 15.92 -11.25
C ASN A 44 -7.34 15.01 -12.41
N LYS A 45 -6.59 13.93 -12.13
CA LYS A 45 -6.29 12.84 -13.07
C LYS A 45 -7.44 11.81 -13.18
N GLY A 46 -8.51 11.97 -12.42
CA GLY A 46 -9.69 11.11 -12.47
C GLY A 46 -9.71 9.97 -11.45
N SER A 47 -8.79 9.96 -10.48
CA SER A 47 -8.75 8.92 -9.44
C SER A 47 -10.03 8.94 -8.61
N LYS A 48 -10.62 7.76 -8.38
CA LYS A 48 -11.79 7.53 -7.50
C LYS A 48 -11.40 6.81 -6.21
N LEU A 49 -10.26 6.14 -6.24
CA LEU A 49 -9.63 5.47 -5.11
C LEU A 49 -8.18 5.91 -5.04
N ILE A 50 -7.71 6.29 -3.87
CA ILE A 50 -6.30 6.62 -3.60
C ILE A 50 -5.77 5.61 -2.59
N ILE A 51 -4.62 5.02 -2.91
CA ILE A 51 -3.89 4.13 -2.00
C ILE A 51 -2.67 4.89 -1.50
N SER A 52 -2.61 5.13 -0.20
CA SER A 52 -1.43 5.68 0.47
C SER A 52 -0.54 4.52 0.92
N ALA A 53 0.74 4.56 0.58
CA ALA A 53 1.70 3.53 0.95
C ALA A 53 2.87 4.13 1.73
N ASP A 54 3.28 3.46 2.82
CA ASP A 54 4.32 3.89 3.74
C ASP A 54 4.03 5.23 4.46
N CYS A 55 2.76 5.59 4.54
CA CYS A 55 2.27 6.78 5.22
C CYS A 55 0.75 6.74 5.30
N GLY A 56 0.17 7.59 6.13
CA GLY A 56 -1.28 7.82 6.13
C GLY A 56 -1.97 7.47 7.44
N THR A 57 -1.39 6.61 8.28
CA THR A 57 -2.01 6.21 9.56
C THR A 57 -2.29 7.40 10.49
N SER A 58 -1.50 8.47 10.41
CA SER A 58 -1.69 9.71 11.19
C SER A 58 -2.15 10.91 10.36
N SER A 59 -2.58 10.69 9.10
CA SER A 59 -2.88 11.78 8.15
C SER A 59 -4.36 12.17 8.15
N PHE A 60 -4.87 12.60 9.30
CA PHE A 60 -6.30 12.90 9.52
C PHE A 60 -6.87 13.91 8.53
N ASP A 61 -6.20 15.07 8.38
CA ASP A 61 -6.69 16.17 7.55
C ASP A 61 -6.75 15.84 6.06
N ALA A 62 -5.73 15.14 5.55
CA ALA A 62 -5.68 14.75 4.14
C ALA A 62 -6.74 13.67 3.84
N ILE A 63 -6.88 12.67 4.71
CA ILE A 63 -7.88 11.61 4.56
C ILE A 63 -9.30 12.19 4.65
N LEU A 64 -9.57 13.06 5.62
CA LEU A 64 -10.87 13.74 5.74
C LEU A 64 -11.17 14.61 4.50
N TYR A 65 -10.15 15.29 3.97
CA TYR A 65 -10.29 16.06 2.75
C TYR A 65 -10.71 15.17 1.55
N ALA A 66 -10.06 14.02 1.35
CA ALA A 66 -10.43 13.07 0.31
C ALA A 66 -11.87 12.56 0.49
N LYS A 67 -12.25 12.20 1.73
CA LYS A 67 -13.60 11.77 2.07
C LYS A 67 -14.65 12.81 1.71
N ASN A 68 -14.41 14.09 2.04
CA ASN A 68 -15.31 15.20 1.72
C ASN A 68 -15.46 15.44 0.20
N LYS A 69 -14.50 14.96 -0.59
CA LYS A 69 -14.56 14.94 -2.07
C LYS A 69 -15.14 13.64 -2.64
N ASN A 70 -15.69 12.76 -1.79
CA ASN A 70 -16.21 11.44 -2.17
C ASN A 70 -15.14 10.54 -2.81
N ILE A 71 -13.89 10.67 -2.40
CA ILE A 71 -12.78 9.82 -2.82
C ILE A 71 -12.55 8.75 -1.76
N GLN A 72 -12.52 7.51 -2.19
CA GLN A 72 -12.17 6.39 -1.32
C GLN A 72 -10.66 6.39 -1.06
N THR A 73 -10.25 6.04 0.15
CA THR A 73 -8.84 5.94 0.52
C THR A 73 -8.53 4.61 1.19
N ILE A 74 -7.43 4.00 0.79
CA ILE A 74 -6.84 2.84 1.46
C ILE A 74 -5.46 3.27 1.97
N VAL A 75 -5.18 2.99 3.23
CA VAL A 75 -3.87 3.22 3.84
C VAL A 75 -3.16 1.88 4.01
N LEU A 76 -1.98 1.75 3.41
CA LEU A 76 -1.07 0.61 3.57
C LEU A 76 0.18 1.12 4.27
N ASP A 77 0.27 0.94 5.57
CA ASP A 77 1.27 1.60 6.41
C ASP A 77 1.79 0.64 7.48
N HIS A 78 2.89 1.00 8.12
CA HIS A 78 3.48 0.24 9.22
C HIS A 78 3.93 1.12 10.39
N HIS A 79 3.77 2.43 10.29
CA HIS A 79 4.10 3.34 11.38
C HIS A 79 3.16 3.15 12.57
N GLN A 80 3.64 3.50 13.75
CA GLN A 80 2.85 3.38 14.97
C GLN A 80 1.54 4.16 14.83
N GLY A 81 0.43 3.47 15.05
CA GLY A 81 -0.91 4.08 15.04
C GLY A 81 -1.30 4.65 16.40
N ASP A 82 -2.14 5.66 16.38
CA ASP A 82 -2.84 6.16 17.53
C ASP A 82 -4.09 5.34 17.85
N ILE A 83 -4.70 5.58 19.04
CA ILE A 83 -5.99 5.00 19.41
C ILE A 83 -7.06 5.40 18.39
N LYS A 84 -7.04 6.67 17.96
CA LYS A 84 -7.93 7.18 16.93
C LYS A 84 -7.25 7.08 15.57
N LEU A 85 -7.95 6.50 14.61
CA LEU A 85 -7.49 6.39 13.23
C LEU A 85 -8.22 7.39 12.32
N PRO A 86 -7.60 7.82 11.20
CA PRO A 86 -8.27 8.65 10.21
C PRO A 86 -9.43 7.90 9.53
N GLU A 87 -10.41 8.65 9.02
CA GLU A 87 -11.63 8.10 8.42
C GLU A 87 -11.39 7.62 6.97
N ALA A 88 -10.38 6.78 6.77
CA ALA A 88 -10.13 6.10 5.51
C ALA A 88 -11.16 4.99 5.25
N THR A 89 -11.34 4.58 3.99
CA THR A 89 -12.18 3.43 3.63
C THR A 89 -11.64 2.13 4.24
N ALA A 90 -10.30 1.99 4.28
CA ALA A 90 -9.61 0.91 4.96
C ALA A 90 -8.20 1.35 5.38
N ILE A 91 -7.73 0.80 6.50
CA ILE A 91 -6.37 0.97 7.00
C ILE A 91 -5.79 -0.41 7.29
N VAL A 92 -4.79 -0.80 6.52
CA VAL A 92 -4.00 -2.02 6.73
C VAL A 92 -2.67 -1.60 7.33
N ASN A 93 -2.51 -1.87 8.61
CA ASN A 93 -1.29 -1.52 9.35
C ASN A 93 -1.14 -2.47 10.55
N PRO A 94 -0.08 -3.29 10.60
CA PRO A 94 0.14 -4.27 11.67
C PRO A 94 0.57 -3.63 13.01
N ASN A 95 0.77 -2.30 13.04
CA ASN A 95 1.09 -1.53 14.26
C ASN A 95 -0.12 -0.74 14.79
N ARG A 96 -1.33 -1.07 14.34
CA ARG A 96 -2.56 -0.58 14.97
C ARG A 96 -2.74 -1.28 16.33
N ILE A 97 -3.36 -0.56 17.27
CA ILE A 97 -3.59 -1.09 18.63
C ILE A 97 -4.52 -2.31 18.62
N ASP A 98 -5.45 -2.37 17.65
CA ASP A 98 -6.42 -3.44 17.48
C ASP A 98 -5.97 -4.55 16.50
N ASP A 99 -4.71 -4.54 16.05
CA ASP A 99 -4.18 -5.57 15.16
C ASP A 99 -3.76 -6.83 15.94
N GLU A 100 -4.20 -7.98 15.47
CA GLU A 100 -3.90 -9.29 16.05
C GLU A 100 -2.99 -10.15 15.16
N SER A 101 -2.52 -9.61 14.03
CA SER A 101 -1.74 -10.37 13.03
C SER A 101 -0.38 -10.86 13.53
N LYS A 102 0.20 -10.18 14.54
CA LYS A 102 1.57 -10.38 15.02
C LYS A 102 2.63 -10.09 13.94
N LEU A 103 2.30 -9.24 12.97
CA LEU A 103 3.17 -8.87 11.86
C LEU A 103 3.76 -7.46 12.01
N SER A 104 3.83 -6.93 13.22
CA SER A 104 4.33 -5.58 13.53
C SER A 104 5.78 -5.31 13.07
N TYR A 105 6.50 -6.35 12.69
CA TYR A 105 7.86 -6.27 12.15
C TYR A 105 7.91 -6.07 10.62
N LEU A 106 6.77 -6.02 9.92
CA LEU A 106 6.75 -5.75 8.49
C LEU A 106 7.00 -4.27 8.20
N CYS A 107 7.77 -3.99 7.15
CA CYS A 107 7.85 -2.68 6.52
C CYS A 107 6.64 -2.44 5.60
N ALA A 108 6.47 -1.22 5.08
CA ALA A 108 5.34 -0.91 4.20
C ALA A 108 5.34 -1.75 2.92
N ALA A 109 6.49 -2.05 2.33
CA ALA A 109 6.58 -2.97 1.18
C ALA A 109 6.06 -4.37 1.53
N GLY A 110 6.32 -4.86 2.73
CA GLY A 110 5.76 -6.11 3.26
C GLY A 110 4.24 -6.03 3.42
N VAL A 111 3.72 -4.92 3.94
CA VAL A 111 2.27 -4.69 4.07
C VAL A 111 1.61 -4.63 2.69
N CYS A 112 2.19 -3.90 1.73
CA CYS A 112 1.71 -3.84 0.34
C CYS A 112 1.70 -5.23 -0.31
N PHE A 113 2.74 -6.03 -0.07
CA PHE A 113 2.80 -7.40 -0.57
C PHE A 113 1.67 -8.27 -0.01
N MET A 114 1.42 -8.23 1.31
CA MET A 114 0.33 -8.98 1.95
C MET A 114 -1.05 -8.51 1.45
N PHE A 115 -1.23 -7.21 1.22
CA PHE A 115 -2.41 -6.67 0.58
C PHE A 115 -2.61 -7.27 -0.83
N LEU A 116 -1.55 -7.33 -1.66
CA LEU A 116 -1.63 -7.91 -3.01
C LEU A 116 -1.89 -9.42 -2.98
N VAL A 117 -1.31 -10.16 -2.04
CA VAL A 117 -1.61 -11.59 -1.84
C VAL A 117 -3.12 -11.78 -1.59
N SER A 118 -3.68 -10.95 -0.71
CA SER A 118 -5.12 -11.00 -0.39
C SER A 118 -5.99 -10.60 -1.58
N LEU A 119 -5.64 -9.50 -2.26
CA LEU A 119 -6.34 -9.00 -3.45
C LEU A 119 -6.34 -10.05 -4.57
N ASN A 120 -5.15 -10.59 -4.89
CA ASN A 120 -4.98 -11.61 -5.93
C ASN A 120 -5.82 -12.86 -5.63
N SER A 121 -5.78 -13.33 -4.39
CA SER A 121 -6.60 -14.47 -3.94
C SER A 121 -8.11 -14.18 -4.08
N LYS A 122 -8.56 -12.97 -3.74
CA LYS A 122 -9.95 -12.56 -3.90
C LYS A 122 -10.38 -12.50 -5.36
N LEU A 123 -9.57 -11.88 -6.21
CA LEU A 123 -9.83 -11.80 -7.65
C LEU A 123 -9.89 -13.20 -8.30
N LYS A 124 -8.98 -14.10 -7.89
CA LYS A 124 -9.00 -15.51 -8.32
C LYS A 124 -10.30 -16.21 -7.93
N LYS A 125 -10.73 -16.11 -6.65
CA LYS A 125 -11.98 -16.71 -6.15
C LYS A 125 -13.21 -16.18 -6.88
N MET A 126 -13.18 -14.94 -7.34
CA MET A 126 -14.26 -14.31 -8.14
C MET A 126 -14.17 -14.66 -9.63
N ASN A 127 -13.23 -15.48 -10.07
CA ASN A 127 -12.92 -15.75 -11.48
C ASN A 127 -12.62 -14.48 -12.29
N TRP A 128 -12.20 -13.40 -11.65
CA TRP A 128 -12.02 -12.10 -12.28
C TRP A 128 -10.99 -12.15 -13.40
N PHE A 129 -9.88 -12.82 -13.22
CA PHE A 129 -8.82 -12.97 -14.24
C PHE A 129 -9.35 -13.63 -15.51
N LYS A 130 -10.10 -14.73 -15.35
CA LYS A 130 -10.69 -15.45 -16.48
C LYS A 130 -11.74 -14.61 -17.21
N LEU A 131 -12.61 -13.93 -16.46
CA LEU A 131 -13.67 -13.08 -17.02
C LEU A 131 -13.11 -11.87 -17.78
N ASN A 132 -11.93 -11.37 -17.41
CA ASN A 132 -11.28 -10.24 -18.08
C ASN A 132 -10.19 -10.66 -19.07
N ASN A 133 -9.99 -11.97 -19.29
CA ASN A 133 -8.95 -12.51 -20.17
C ASN A 133 -7.54 -12.02 -19.79
N ILE A 134 -7.24 -12.02 -18.50
CA ILE A 134 -5.96 -11.61 -17.93
C ILE A 134 -5.30 -12.81 -17.26
N ASN A 135 -4.00 -12.98 -17.46
CA ASN A 135 -3.24 -13.98 -16.73
C ASN A 135 -3.09 -13.57 -15.25
N GLU A 136 -3.34 -14.53 -14.35
CA GLU A 136 -3.11 -14.30 -12.92
C GLU A 136 -1.64 -13.94 -12.68
N PRO A 137 -1.34 -12.80 -12.02
CA PRO A 137 0.02 -12.44 -11.65
C PRO A 137 0.64 -13.46 -10.69
N ASP A 138 1.88 -13.85 -10.96
CA ASP A 138 2.66 -14.61 -9.99
C ASP A 138 3.20 -13.63 -8.93
N ILE A 139 2.60 -13.69 -7.75
CA ILE A 139 2.92 -12.80 -6.63
C ILE A 139 4.35 -12.96 -6.15
N LEU A 140 4.97 -14.12 -6.31
CA LEU A 140 6.35 -14.35 -5.89
C LEU A 140 7.35 -13.50 -6.69
N ASN A 141 7.01 -13.06 -7.89
CA ASN A 141 7.83 -12.17 -8.72
C ASN A 141 7.94 -10.73 -8.19
N TYR A 142 7.43 -10.44 -7.00
CA TYR A 142 7.53 -9.13 -6.34
C TYR A 142 8.47 -9.18 -5.12
N LEU A 143 8.94 -10.36 -4.73
CA LEU A 143 9.73 -10.56 -3.52
C LEU A 143 11.06 -9.79 -3.56
N ASP A 144 11.65 -9.57 -4.73
CA ASP A 144 12.83 -8.73 -4.93
C ASP A 144 12.63 -7.30 -4.40
N LEU A 145 11.51 -6.67 -4.77
CA LEU A 145 11.15 -5.33 -4.30
C LEU A 145 10.79 -5.31 -2.81
N VAL A 146 10.09 -6.36 -2.34
CA VAL A 146 9.75 -6.48 -0.91
C VAL A 146 11.01 -6.67 -0.07
N CYS A 147 11.94 -7.50 -0.54
CA CYS A 147 13.25 -7.71 0.08
C CYS A 147 14.01 -6.38 0.19
N LEU A 148 14.10 -5.63 -0.91
CA LEU A 148 14.76 -4.33 -0.95
C LEU A 148 14.12 -3.35 0.06
N GLY A 149 12.79 -3.22 0.08
CA GLY A 149 12.07 -2.38 1.04
C GLY A 149 12.35 -2.79 2.48
N THR A 150 12.28 -4.10 2.76
CA THR A 150 12.53 -4.66 4.10
C THR A 150 13.93 -4.33 4.62
N ILE A 151 14.95 -4.42 3.76
CA ILE A 151 16.35 -4.15 4.14
C ILE A 151 16.56 -2.64 4.30
N CYS A 152 16.05 -1.81 3.38
CA CYS A 152 16.23 -0.37 3.42
C CYS A 152 15.53 0.31 4.59
N ASP A 153 14.41 -0.25 5.05
CA ASP A 153 13.66 0.25 6.20
C ASP A 153 14.23 -0.21 7.55
N VAL A 154 15.24 -1.10 7.52
CA VAL A 154 15.98 -1.59 8.71
C VAL A 154 15.06 -2.27 9.73
N VAL A 155 13.96 -2.86 9.29
CA VAL A 155 13.05 -3.63 10.17
C VAL A 155 13.65 -4.99 10.57
N PRO A 156 13.18 -5.60 11.67
CA PRO A 156 13.71 -6.89 12.15
C PRO A 156 13.61 -8.01 11.11
N VAL A 157 14.73 -8.69 10.84
CA VAL A 157 14.82 -9.83 9.91
C VAL A 157 14.39 -11.12 10.59
N ILE A 158 13.14 -11.20 10.99
CA ILE A 158 12.52 -12.34 11.66
C ILE A 158 11.28 -12.83 10.89
N GLY A 159 10.77 -13.98 11.25
CA GLY A 159 9.49 -14.51 10.71
C GLY A 159 9.39 -14.41 9.18
N LEU A 160 8.36 -13.73 8.72
CA LEU A 160 8.08 -13.54 7.29
C LEU A 160 9.17 -12.71 6.59
N ASN A 161 9.72 -11.67 7.24
CA ASN A 161 10.80 -10.86 6.65
C ASN A 161 12.03 -11.73 6.31
N ARG A 162 12.38 -12.67 7.18
CA ARG A 162 13.49 -13.60 6.92
C ARG A 162 13.21 -14.52 5.74
N ALA A 163 11.96 -14.98 5.59
CA ALA A 163 11.56 -15.81 4.45
C ALA A 163 11.61 -15.00 3.14
N ILE A 164 11.12 -13.76 3.15
CA ILE A 164 11.16 -12.84 2.02
C ILE A 164 12.60 -12.59 1.57
N ILE A 165 13.49 -12.21 2.49
CA ILE A 165 14.91 -11.93 2.20
C ILE A 165 15.66 -13.16 1.66
N LYS A 166 15.26 -14.35 2.07
CA LYS A 166 15.88 -15.59 1.58
C LYS A 166 15.45 -15.91 0.14
N GLN A 167 14.29 -15.46 -0.28
CA GLN A 167 13.69 -15.79 -1.57
C GLN A 167 13.82 -14.66 -2.61
N GLY A 168 13.79 -13.40 -2.19
CA GLY A 168 13.95 -12.21 -3.03
C GLY A 168 15.39 -11.76 -3.13
#